data_f9ca4d3906fb887564f4e870d47cc6e4
#
_entry.id   f9ca4d3906fb887564f4e870d47cc6e4
#
_cell.length_a   1.000
_cell.length_b   1.000
_cell.length_c   1.000
_cell.angle_alpha   90.00
_cell.angle_beta   90.00
_cell.angle_gamma   90.00
#
_symmetry.space_group_name_H-M   'P 1'
#
loop_
_entity.id
_entity.type
_entity.pdbx_description
1 polymer ?
#
loop_
_entity_poly.entity_id
_entity_poly.type
_entity_poly.pdbx_seq_one_letter_code
_entity_poly.pdbx_strand_id
1 'polypeptide(L)'
;MKNQSKTTLGHANKPMGPLIIQGALFIPGGYMSNPRYANGTLRRKHRARFKAMNAPCGICKGKLGEIHYDEPSDAKHPLSFVIDEIKPVSRWEEFGYPSPQAAARDWNNLQAAHYCCNQAKSNHIDGDVRVTKIRSTIVPDGDW
;
A
#
# COMPACT_ATOMS: atom_id res chain seq x y z
N MET A 1 -61.61 -23.68 41.93
CA MET A 1 -60.12 -23.74 41.91
C MET A 1 -59.66 -23.09 40.68
N LYS A 2 -59.05 -21.89 40.80
CA LYS A 2 -58.58 -21.08 39.65
C LYS A 2 -57.10 -21.21 39.50
N ASN A 3 -56.68 -21.74 38.35
CA ASN A 3 -55.28 -21.88 38.01
C ASN A 3 -54.87 -20.63 37.18
N GLN A 4 -53.94 -19.84 37.70
CA GLN A 4 -53.40 -18.66 36.99
C GLN A 4 -52.11 -19.04 36.29
N SER A 5 -52.12 -18.96 34.98
CA SER A 5 -50.94 -19.09 34.14
C SER A 5 -50.12 -17.79 34.17
N LYS A 6 -48.87 -17.87 34.59
CA LYS A 6 -47.91 -16.76 34.50
C LYS A 6 -47.31 -16.70 33.10
N THR A 7 -47.59 -15.63 32.40
CA THR A 7 -46.95 -15.29 31.11
C THR A 7 -45.60 -14.66 31.38
N THR A 8 -44.53 -15.32 30.98
CA THR A 8 -43.19 -14.75 30.98
C THR A 8 -42.98 -13.90 29.73
N LEU A 9 -42.78 -12.60 29.94
CA LEU A 9 -42.37 -11.67 28.89
C LEU A 9 -40.93 -11.97 28.44
N GLY A 10 -40.82 -12.45 27.20
CA GLY A 10 -39.54 -12.57 26.53
C GLY A 10 -38.94 -11.20 26.23
N HIS A 11 -37.75 -10.97 26.76
CA HIS A 11 -36.93 -9.81 26.36
C HIS A 11 -36.46 -10.03 24.92
N ALA A 12 -37.02 -9.28 23.99
CA ALA A 12 -36.54 -9.19 22.63
C ALA A 12 -35.17 -8.44 22.66
N ASN A 13 -34.10 -9.15 22.43
CA ASN A 13 -32.82 -8.54 22.13
C ASN A 13 -32.90 -7.77 20.81
N LYS A 14 -32.95 -6.44 20.94
CA LYS A 14 -32.88 -5.52 19.83
C LYS A 14 -31.48 -5.66 19.21
N PRO A 15 -31.31 -5.92 17.89
CA PRO A 15 -29.99 -5.94 17.27
C PRO A 15 -29.41 -4.54 17.35
N MET A 16 -28.22 -4.43 17.94
CA MET A 16 -27.46 -3.19 17.91
C MET A 16 -27.08 -2.89 16.45
N GLY A 17 -27.57 -1.79 15.93
CA GLY A 17 -27.19 -1.28 14.63
C GLY A 17 -25.70 -0.91 14.58
N PRO A 18 -25.12 -0.77 13.38
CA PRO A 18 -23.68 -0.49 13.23
C PRO A 18 -23.31 0.85 13.88
N LEU A 19 -22.30 0.80 14.74
CA LEU A 19 -21.73 2.00 15.35
C LEU A 19 -20.99 2.76 14.27
N ILE A 20 -21.48 3.93 13.87
CA ILE A 20 -20.80 4.84 12.96
C ILE A 20 -19.85 5.68 13.82
N ILE A 21 -18.56 5.33 13.83
CA ILE A 21 -17.50 6.18 14.35
C ILE A 21 -16.82 6.83 13.14
N GLN A 22 -17.12 8.12 12.94
CA GLN A 22 -16.45 9.04 12.01
C GLN A 22 -15.88 8.40 10.72
N GLY A 23 -16.77 8.05 9.78
CA GLY A 23 -16.40 7.77 8.39
C GLY A 23 -15.73 6.42 8.09
N ALA A 24 -15.49 5.56 9.07
CA ALA A 24 -15.00 4.21 8.84
C ALA A 24 -16.03 3.17 9.26
N LEU A 25 -16.53 2.39 8.30
CA LEU A 25 -17.34 1.21 8.60
C LEU A 25 -16.41 0.15 9.22
N PHE A 26 -16.46 -0.01 10.56
CA PHE A 26 -15.75 -1.10 11.23
C PHE A 26 -16.50 -2.41 10.98
N ILE A 27 -15.96 -3.27 10.13
CA ILE A 27 -16.42 -4.64 9.94
C ILE A 27 -15.57 -5.54 10.84
N PRO A 28 -16.09 -6.06 11.96
CA PRO A 28 -15.34 -6.96 12.83
C PRO A 28 -15.04 -8.27 12.06
N GLY A 29 -13.76 -8.62 11.92
CA GLY A 29 -13.31 -9.85 11.29
C GLY A 29 -13.00 -9.78 9.80
N GLY A 30 -13.06 -8.62 9.16
CA GLY A 30 -12.61 -8.43 7.79
C GLY A 30 -11.08 -8.49 7.70
N TYR A 31 -10.54 -9.48 6.98
CA TYR A 31 -9.13 -9.49 6.58
C TYR A 31 -8.85 -8.21 5.80
N MET A 32 -8.08 -7.29 6.40
CA MET A 32 -7.71 -6.02 5.76
C MET A 32 -6.79 -6.34 4.57
N SER A 33 -7.37 -6.50 3.39
CA SER A 33 -6.58 -6.71 2.17
C SER A 33 -5.66 -5.52 1.97
N ASN A 34 -4.38 -5.79 1.64
CA ASN A 34 -3.42 -4.72 1.40
C ASN A 34 -3.98 -3.73 0.36
N PRO A 35 -4.11 -2.44 0.67
CA PRO A 35 -4.72 -1.43 -0.22
C PRO A 35 -4.12 -1.40 -1.63
N ARG A 36 -2.84 -1.75 -1.77
CA ARG A 36 -2.11 -1.81 -3.04
C ARG A 36 -2.64 -2.89 -3.97
N TYR A 37 -3.19 -3.98 -3.42
CA TYR A 37 -3.69 -5.13 -4.19
C TYR A 37 -5.20 -5.14 -4.37
N ALA A 38 -5.93 -4.22 -3.76
CA ALA A 38 -7.38 -4.13 -3.88
C ALA A 38 -7.88 -3.94 -5.32
N ASN A 39 -7.01 -3.48 -6.24
CA ASN A 39 -7.28 -3.42 -7.68
C ASN A 39 -6.05 -3.86 -8.48
N GLY A 40 -5.84 -5.17 -8.61
CA GLY A 40 -4.69 -5.73 -9.32
C GLY A 40 -4.66 -5.36 -10.81
N THR A 41 -5.81 -5.14 -11.45
CA THR A 41 -5.88 -4.69 -12.86
C THR A 41 -5.33 -3.28 -13.01
N LEU A 42 -5.70 -2.35 -12.14
CA LEU A 42 -5.18 -0.99 -12.17
C LEU A 42 -3.67 -0.97 -11.88
N ARG A 43 -3.21 -1.74 -10.92
CA ARG A 43 -1.78 -1.85 -10.60
C ARG A 43 -0.97 -2.37 -11.78
N ARG A 44 -1.49 -3.37 -12.54
CA ARG A 44 -0.85 -3.85 -13.78
C ARG A 44 -0.79 -2.77 -14.85
N LYS A 45 -1.85 -1.96 -15.02
CA LYS A 45 -1.85 -0.83 -15.97
C LYS A 45 -0.79 0.22 -15.58
N HIS A 46 -0.66 0.55 -14.30
CA HIS A 46 0.37 1.48 -13.82
C HIS A 46 1.78 0.92 -14.08
N ARG A 47 2.02 -0.37 -13.81
CA ARG A 47 3.30 -1.01 -14.12
C ARG A 47 3.64 -0.93 -15.61
N ALA A 48 2.72 -1.29 -16.48
CA ALA A 48 2.90 -1.22 -17.94
C ALA A 48 3.21 0.21 -18.40
N ARG A 49 2.54 1.21 -17.83
CA ARG A 49 2.76 2.63 -18.15
C ARG A 49 4.16 3.09 -17.75
N PHE A 50 4.63 2.78 -16.54
CA PHE A 50 5.99 3.11 -16.10
C PHE A 50 7.04 2.43 -16.98
N LYS A 51 6.87 1.14 -17.31
CA LYS A 51 7.76 0.41 -18.22
C LYS A 51 7.81 1.05 -19.62
N ALA A 52 6.66 1.39 -20.19
CA ALA A 52 6.59 2.04 -21.52
C ALA A 52 7.26 3.42 -21.54
N MET A 53 7.25 4.14 -20.43
CA MET A 53 7.92 5.44 -20.28
C MET A 53 9.42 5.32 -20.00
N ASN A 54 9.92 4.12 -19.73
CA ASN A 54 11.26 3.89 -19.20
C ASN A 54 11.60 4.86 -18.06
N ALA A 55 10.66 5.04 -17.13
CA ALA A 55 10.73 6.07 -16.10
C ALA A 55 11.95 5.83 -15.17
N PRO A 56 12.75 6.85 -14.86
CA PRO A 56 13.86 6.71 -13.92
C PRO A 56 13.34 6.49 -12.50
N CYS A 57 14.22 5.98 -11.63
CA CYS A 57 13.89 5.85 -10.22
C CYS A 57 13.61 7.22 -9.59
N GLY A 58 12.37 7.43 -9.13
CA GLY A 58 11.94 8.68 -8.50
C GLY A 58 12.63 8.98 -7.16
N ILE A 59 13.13 7.94 -6.47
CA ILE A 59 13.78 8.08 -5.16
C ILE A 59 15.23 8.54 -5.32
N CYS A 60 16.06 7.79 -6.04
CA CYS A 60 17.47 8.15 -6.20
C CYS A 60 17.74 9.08 -7.40
N LYS A 61 16.68 9.44 -8.15
CA LYS A 61 16.77 10.30 -9.35
C LYS A 61 17.81 9.79 -10.37
N GLY A 62 17.84 8.47 -10.59
CA GLY A 62 18.74 7.82 -11.52
C GLY A 62 20.20 7.65 -11.04
N LYS A 63 20.53 8.04 -9.80
CA LYS A 63 21.91 7.97 -9.28
C LYS A 63 22.48 6.55 -9.17
N LEU A 64 21.63 5.53 -9.11
CA LEU A 64 22.04 4.11 -9.08
C LEU A 64 22.00 3.44 -10.45
N GLY A 65 21.72 4.18 -11.52
CA GLY A 65 21.52 3.66 -12.87
C GLY A 65 20.06 3.48 -13.25
N GLU A 66 19.84 2.71 -14.31
CA GLU A 66 18.50 2.44 -14.84
C GLU A 66 17.76 1.39 -14.01
N ILE A 67 16.43 1.45 -14.04
CA ILE A 67 15.58 0.41 -13.44
C ILE A 67 15.57 -0.81 -14.37
N HIS A 68 15.77 -1.99 -13.81
CA HIS A 68 15.66 -3.25 -14.54
C HIS A 68 14.19 -3.64 -14.69
N TYR A 69 13.56 -3.13 -15.74
CA TYR A 69 12.14 -3.38 -16.05
C TYR A 69 11.85 -4.78 -16.56
N ASP A 70 12.86 -5.52 -17.01
CA ASP A 70 12.73 -6.88 -17.54
C ASP A 70 12.82 -7.96 -16.47
N GLU A 71 13.24 -7.61 -15.27
CA GLU A 71 13.18 -8.50 -14.11
C GLU A 71 11.75 -8.88 -13.77
N PRO A 72 11.48 -10.14 -13.35
CA PRO A 72 10.17 -10.55 -12.88
C PRO A 72 9.64 -9.63 -11.77
N SER A 73 8.33 -9.48 -11.68
CA SER A 73 7.71 -8.56 -10.72
C SER A 73 7.88 -8.95 -9.26
N ASP A 74 8.30 -10.18 -8.98
CA ASP A 74 8.63 -10.73 -7.66
C ASP A 74 10.15 -10.83 -7.42
N ALA A 75 10.97 -10.42 -8.40
CA ALA A 75 12.42 -10.42 -8.26
C ALA A 75 12.86 -9.48 -7.13
N LYS A 76 13.80 -9.96 -6.33
CA LYS A 76 14.44 -9.18 -5.26
C LYS A 76 15.75 -8.52 -5.71
N HIS A 77 16.04 -8.55 -7.01
CA HIS A 77 17.20 -7.87 -7.57
C HIS A 77 17.17 -6.38 -7.17
N PRO A 78 18.25 -5.81 -6.63
CA PRO A 78 18.26 -4.43 -6.09
C PRO A 78 17.76 -3.38 -7.06
N LEU A 79 18.05 -3.51 -8.33
CA LEU A 79 17.65 -2.56 -9.38
C LEU A 79 16.33 -2.94 -10.06
N SER A 80 15.65 -4.03 -9.61
CA SER A 80 14.36 -4.43 -10.18
C SER A 80 13.30 -3.37 -9.96
N PHE A 81 12.31 -3.34 -10.86
CA PHE A 81 11.22 -2.38 -10.85
C PHE A 81 10.18 -2.65 -9.77
N VAL A 82 9.90 -1.65 -8.96
CA VAL A 82 8.74 -1.59 -8.08
C VAL A 82 7.99 -0.28 -8.28
N ILE A 83 6.67 -0.28 -8.00
CA ILE A 83 5.90 0.96 -7.87
C ILE A 83 5.98 1.39 -6.40
N ASP A 84 6.46 2.59 -6.18
CA ASP A 84 6.50 3.25 -4.88
C ASP A 84 5.42 4.33 -4.78
N GLU A 85 4.92 4.57 -3.58
CA GLU A 85 4.04 5.68 -3.26
C GLU A 85 4.86 6.83 -2.66
N ILE A 86 4.87 7.99 -3.34
CA ILE A 86 5.59 9.20 -2.93
C ILE A 86 5.19 9.59 -1.50
N LYS A 87 3.87 9.64 -1.26
CA LYS A 87 3.25 9.81 0.05
C LYS A 87 2.86 8.42 0.56
N PRO A 88 3.45 7.93 1.66
CA PRO A 88 3.20 6.58 2.15
C PRO A 88 1.72 6.31 2.40
N VAL A 89 1.23 5.17 1.91
CA VAL A 89 -0.17 4.74 2.10
C VAL A 89 -0.52 4.57 3.58
N SER A 90 0.44 4.21 4.43
CA SER A 90 0.25 4.11 5.88
C SER A 90 -0.04 5.46 6.56
N ARG A 91 0.27 6.57 5.90
CA ARG A 91 0.10 7.94 6.40
C ARG A 91 -0.93 8.73 5.56
N TRP A 92 -1.85 8.04 4.90
CA TRP A 92 -2.81 8.61 3.95
C TRP A 92 -3.61 9.80 4.51
N GLU A 93 -3.97 9.78 5.78
CA GLU A 93 -4.71 10.85 6.46
C GLU A 93 -3.92 12.16 6.52
N GLU A 94 -2.63 12.08 6.82
CA GLU A 94 -1.72 13.24 6.90
C GLU A 94 -1.65 14.00 5.57
N PHE A 95 -1.87 13.29 4.45
CA PHE A 95 -1.81 13.85 3.10
C PHE A 95 -3.18 14.16 2.51
N GLY A 96 -4.24 14.07 3.31
CA GLY A 96 -5.60 14.44 2.91
C GLY A 96 -6.29 13.46 1.96
N TYR A 97 -5.84 12.21 1.88
CA TYR A 97 -6.55 11.19 1.11
C TYR A 97 -7.78 10.71 1.87
N PRO A 98 -8.89 10.38 1.16
CA PRO A 98 -10.11 9.88 1.80
C PRO A 98 -10.01 8.42 2.26
N SER A 99 -9.00 7.69 1.81
CA SER A 99 -8.73 6.30 2.20
C SER A 99 -7.32 5.86 1.77
N PRO A 100 -6.77 4.80 2.39
CA PRO A 100 -5.50 4.22 1.97
C PRO A 100 -5.56 3.67 0.54
N GLN A 101 -6.73 3.19 0.08
CA GLN A 101 -6.93 2.76 -1.30
C GLN A 101 -6.86 3.92 -2.28
N ALA A 102 -7.37 5.10 -1.92
CA ALA A 102 -7.26 6.29 -2.75
C ALA A 102 -5.80 6.71 -2.92
N ALA A 103 -5.02 6.74 -1.83
CA ALA A 103 -3.60 7.03 -1.87
C ALA A 103 -2.80 6.04 -2.73
N ALA A 104 -3.13 4.73 -2.65
CA ALA A 104 -2.46 3.68 -3.40
C ALA A 104 -2.80 3.66 -4.90
N ARG A 105 -3.89 4.31 -5.32
CA ARG A 105 -4.39 4.34 -6.71
C ARG A 105 -4.10 5.64 -7.44
N ASP A 106 -3.82 6.71 -6.71
CA ASP A 106 -3.56 8.01 -7.29
C ASP A 106 -2.27 7.97 -8.11
N TRP A 107 -2.40 8.15 -9.43
CA TRP A 107 -1.24 8.19 -10.34
C TRP A 107 -0.22 9.23 -9.93
N ASN A 108 -0.65 10.39 -9.43
CA ASN A 108 0.22 11.48 -9.00
C ASN A 108 0.97 11.17 -7.70
N ASN A 109 0.53 10.13 -6.98
CA ASN A 109 1.20 9.61 -5.80
C ASN A 109 2.11 8.41 -6.11
N LEU A 110 2.21 7.98 -7.37
CA LEU A 110 3.01 6.83 -7.77
C LEU A 110 4.27 7.26 -8.50
N GLN A 111 5.34 6.52 -8.28
CA GLN A 111 6.60 6.66 -9.00
C GLN A 111 7.24 5.30 -9.25
N ALA A 112 8.06 5.22 -10.31
CA ALA A 112 8.92 4.07 -10.53
C ALA A 112 10.10 4.13 -9.55
N ALA A 113 10.50 2.99 -9.00
CA ALA A 113 11.64 2.92 -8.09
C ALA A 113 12.40 1.61 -8.27
N HIS A 114 13.68 1.64 -7.90
CA HIS A 114 14.44 0.43 -7.65
C HIS A 114 13.92 -0.28 -6.40
N TYR A 115 13.97 -1.59 -6.37
CA TYR A 115 13.60 -2.39 -5.19
C TYR A 115 14.37 -1.94 -3.93
N CYS A 116 15.70 -1.80 -4.03
CA CYS A 116 16.54 -1.34 -2.93
C CYS A 116 16.20 0.08 -2.45
N CYS A 117 15.89 0.99 -3.36
CA CYS A 117 15.49 2.36 -3.02
C CYS A 117 14.16 2.38 -2.26
N ASN A 118 13.17 1.59 -2.74
CA ASN A 118 11.88 1.48 -2.08
C ASN A 118 11.99 0.86 -0.68
N GLN A 119 12.83 -0.15 -0.50
CA GLN A 119 13.09 -0.71 0.83
C GLN A 119 13.74 0.31 1.79
N ALA A 120 14.74 1.06 1.30
CA ALA A 120 15.41 2.07 2.10
C ALA A 120 14.48 3.24 2.47
N LYS A 121 13.57 3.61 1.55
CA LYS A 121 12.56 4.65 1.81
C LYS A 121 11.53 4.21 2.83
N SER A 122 11.06 2.95 2.76
CA SER A 122 10.03 2.43 3.66
C SER A 122 8.79 3.35 3.71
N ASN A 123 8.45 3.92 4.88
CA ASN A 123 7.36 4.87 5.08
C ASN A 123 7.81 6.34 5.18
N HIS A 124 9.07 6.63 4.84
CA HIS A 124 9.59 8.00 4.80
C HIS A 124 9.19 8.70 3.49
N ILE A 125 9.29 10.03 3.48
CA ILE A 125 9.18 10.84 2.27
C ILE A 125 10.55 10.86 1.57
N ASP A 126 10.56 10.97 0.23
CA ASP A 126 11.78 10.85 -0.59
C ASP A 126 12.98 11.68 -0.14
N GLY A 127 12.77 12.86 0.43
CA GLY A 127 13.84 13.73 0.90
C GLY A 127 14.67 13.17 2.08
N ASP A 128 14.12 12.18 2.79
CA ASP A 128 14.73 11.62 3.99
C ASP A 128 15.63 10.40 3.68
N VAL A 129 15.65 9.96 2.42
CA VAL A 129 16.37 8.73 2.02
C VAL A 129 17.81 9.04 1.63
N ARG A 130 18.76 8.54 2.41
CA ARG A 130 20.19 8.68 2.12
C ARG A 130 20.63 7.66 1.07
N VAL A 131 20.80 8.10 -0.18
CA VAL A 131 21.26 7.28 -1.31
C VAL A 131 22.62 6.62 -1.06
N THR A 132 23.50 7.24 -0.27
CA THR A 132 24.79 6.68 0.11
C THR A 132 24.66 5.37 0.88
N LYS A 133 23.63 5.25 1.74
CA LYS A 133 23.34 4.01 2.48
C LYS A 133 22.86 2.90 1.53
N ILE A 134 22.16 3.25 0.45
CA ILE A 134 21.67 2.28 -0.52
C ILE A 134 22.83 1.69 -1.33
N ARG A 135 23.77 2.52 -1.76
CA ARG A 135 24.95 2.06 -2.52
C ARG A 135 25.80 1.02 -1.78
N SER A 136 25.94 1.14 -0.47
CA SER A 136 26.70 0.17 0.33
C SER A 136 25.99 -1.20 0.46
N THR A 137 24.71 -1.26 0.13
CA THR A 137 23.90 -2.48 0.20
C THR A 137 23.83 -3.22 -1.16
N ILE A 138 24.23 -2.54 -2.25
CA ILE A 138 24.30 -3.14 -3.58
C ILE A 138 25.67 -3.78 -3.72
N VAL A 139 25.72 -5.11 -3.67
CA VAL A 139 26.95 -5.87 -3.97
C VAL A 139 27.19 -5.80 -5.47
N PRO A 140 28.37 -5.33 -5.93
CA PRO A 140 28.62 -5.09 -7.37
C PRO A 140 28.61 -6.34 -8.25
N ASP A 141 28.83 -7.51 -7.70
CA ASP A 141 28.97 -8.77 -8.44
C ASP A 141 28.01 -9.81 -7.87
N GLY A 142 26.88 -9.73 -8.29
CA GLY A 142 25.69 -10.47 -8.50
C GLY A 142 25.60 -11.93 -8.13
N ASP A 143 25.65 -12.36 -6.90
CA ASP A 143 24.90 -13.52 -6.43
C ASP A 143 23.59 -13.03 -5.81
N TRP A 144 22.56 -12.90 -6.65
CA TRP A 144 21.19 -12.52 -6.27
C TRP A 144 20.25 -13.72 -6.22
#